data_2f64b2c570d55f18226a496f8428199a
#
_entry.id   2f64b2c570d55f18226a496f8428199a
#
_cell.length_a   1.000
_cell.length_b   1.000
_cell.length_c   1.000
_cell.angle_alpha   90.00
_cell.angle_beta   90.00
_cell.angle_gamma   90.00
#
_symmetry.space_group_name_H-M   'P 1'
#
loop_
_entity.id
_entity.type
_entity.pdbx_description
1 polymer ?
#
loop_
_entity_poly.entity_id
_entity_poly.type
_entity_poly.pdbx_seq_one_letter_code
_entity_poly.pdbx_strand_id
1 'polypeptide(L)'
;MNNKNLILSDRYELIRPLGQGECGSVFLVRQQSLEQYRAMKRFPKNTSAQPLFAISEAQILKSVQHPGIPTIYDFEEDESFYYLVEEYIQGDSLEEFLLHQQSISQNQFLYFCEQLCDIFAYLHTLRPSPILYQDLKPEHIIVCGTQLKLIDFSVASFAAISGKDFNHFGNVDFSAPELISGKPVTLRSDIYSIGKIMEYMMPYLDAATNRSIYPKIQKAISADPDLRYESPQALYSALKEVIETTGRTHLRQTIAVVGNHSGCGATHIAIALVTTLNYLGISAVYQEKNWSNDLRKTVAQLKHVWEKNGCFFYRNFTCLLYTSDAADE
;
A
#
# COMPACT_ATOMS: atom_id res chain seq x y z
N MET A 1 -15.34 -31.41 24.24
CA MET A 1 -14.89 -30.10 24.74
C MET A 1 -13.86 -29.59 23.72
N ASN A 2 -14.21 -28.55 22.97
CA ASN A 2 -13.29 -27.99 21.96
C ASN A 2 -12.10 -27.36 22.67
N ASN A 3 -10.94 -28.00 22.55
CA ASN A 3 -9.66 -27.38 22.91
C ASN A 3 -9.39 -26.23 21.91
N LYS A 4 -9.99 -25.06 22.18
CA LYS A 4 -9.60 -23.83 21.47
C LYS A 4 -8.20 -23.47 21.96
N ASN A 5 -7.27 -23.25 21.06
CA ASN A 5 -5.93 -22.75 21.38
C ASN A 5 -6.04 -21.26 21.77
N LEU A 6 -6.53 -21.01 22.99
CA LEU A 6 -6.69 -19.67 23.55
C LEU A 6 -5.37 -19.20 24.14
N ILE A 7 -5.03 -17.95 23.88
CA ILE A 7 -3.82 -17.28 24.36
C ILE A 7 -4.15 -15.89 24.91
N LEU A 8 -3.24 -15.34 25.71
CA LEU A 8 -3.38 -14.03 26.35
C LEU A 8 -4.69 -13.92 27.16
N SER A 9 -4.80 -14.78 28.18
CA SER A 9 -5.98 -14.82 29.09
C SER A 9 -7.30 -14.99 28.32
N ASP A 10 -7.30 -15.92 27.37
CA ASP A 10 -8.47 -16.31 26.57
C ASP A 10 -9.04 -15.21 25.66
N ARG A 11 -8.29 -14.12 25.43
CA ARG A 11 -8.74 -13.03 24.56
C ARG A 11 -8.63 -13.35 23.07
N TYR A 12 -7.67 -14.19 22.69
CA TYR A 12 -7.40 -14.53 21.30
C TYR A 12 -7.40 -16.04 21.08
N GLU A 13 -8.09 -16.47 20.04
CA GLU A 13 -8.10 -17.85 19.53
C GLU A 13 -7.12 -17.97 18.37
N LEU A 14 -6.14 -18.84 18.48
CA LEU A 14 -5.14 -19.09 17.44
C LEU A 14 -5.78 -19.94 16.33
N ILE A 15 -5.87 -19.40 15.11
CA ILE A 15 -6.53 -20.05 13.99
C ILE A 15 -5.54 -20.82 13.11
N ARG A 16 -4.49 -20.13 12.60
CA ARG A 16 -3.45 -20.73 11.75
C ARG A 16 -2.22 -19.85 11.70
N PRO A 17 -1.04 -20.41 11.36
CA PRO A 17 0.13 -19.60 11.05
C PRO A 17 -0.12 -18.81 9.75
N LEU A 18 0.42 -17.59 9.68
CA LEU A 18 0.50 -16.75 8.48
C LEU A 18 1.90 -16.74 7.88
N GLY A 19 2.93 -16.81 8.74
CA GLY A 19 4.32 -16.82 8.32
C GLY A 19 5.26 -17.00 9.50
N GLN A 20 6.52 -17.24 9.16
CA GLN A 20 7.62 -17.26 10.13
C GLN A 20 8.78 -16.45 9.55
N GLY A 21 9.17 -15.40 10.25
CA GLY A 21 10.31 -14.56 9.91
C GLY A 21 11.47 -14.74 10.90
N GLU A 22 12.55 -14.00 10.65
CA GLU A 22 13.76 -14.02 11.51
C GLU A 22 13.46 -13.51 12.93
N CYS A 23 12.54 -12.58 13.07
CA CYS A 23 12.19 -11.96 14.34
C CYS A 23 11.12 -12.71 15.13
N GLY A 24 10.36 -13.63 14.51
CA GLY A 24 9.28 -14.34 15.19
C GLY A 24 8.29 -15.01 14.22
N SER A 25 7.20 -15.49 14.79
CA SER A 25 6.13 -16.17 14.06
C SER A 25 4.88 -15.30 14.01
N VAL A 26 4.20 -15.28 12.86
CA VAL A 26 2.95 -14.54 12.65
C VAL A 26 1.79 -15.51 12.54
N PHE A 27 0.70 -15.23 13.24
CA PHE A 27 -0.50 -16.05 13.29
C PHE A 27 -1.75 -15.25 12.95
N LEU A 28 -2.68 -15.89 12.26
CA LEU A 28 -4.06 -15.44 12.22
C LEU A 28 -4.71 -15.81 13.55
N VAL A 29 -5.26 -14.83 14.23
CA VAL A 29 -5.99 -15.02 15.48
C VAL A 29 -7.40 -14.44 15.36
N ARG A 30 -8.34 -14.97 16.14
CA ARG A 30 -9.68 -14.41 16.31
C ARG A 30 -9.78 -13.74 17.67
N GLN A 31 -10.03 -12.46 17.69
CA GLN A 31 -10.32 -11.71 18.92
C GLN A 31 -11.71 -12.08 19.42
N GLN A 32 -11.79 -12.70 20.61
CA GLN A 32 -13.04 -13.29 21.13
C GLN A 32 -14.13 -12.23 21.39
N SER A 33 -13.76 -11.08 21.94
CA SER A 33 -14.70 -10.02 22.33
C SER A 33 -15.39 -9.34 21.15
N LEU A 34 -14.71 -9.22 19.99
CA LEU A 34 -15.19 -8.54 18.80
C LEU A 34 -15.51 -9.49 17.64
N GLU A 35 -15.20 -10.77 17.80
CA GLU A 35 -15.30 -11.80 16.75
C GLU A 35 -14.57 -11.44 15.44
N GLN A 36 -13.48 -10.67 15.53
CA GLN A 36 -12.72 -10.20 14.39
C GLN A 36 -11.37 -10.90 14.26
N TYR A 37 -10.94 -11.08 13.02
CA TYR A 37 -9.60 -11.60 12.73
C TYR A 37 -8.54 -10.51 12.90
N ARG A 38 -7.37 -10.92 13.45
CA ARG A 38 -6.19 -10.09 13.64
C ARG A 38 -4.95 -10.85 13.20
N ALA A 39 -3.90 -10.13 12.85
CA ALA A 39 -2.56 -10.69 12.76
C ALA A 39 -1.88 -10.54 14.11
N MET A 40 -1.23 -11.61 14.58
CA MET A 40 -0.49 -11.61 15.85
C MET A 40 0.93 -12.06 15.59
N LYS A 41 1.88 -11.16 15.77
CA LYS A 41 3.31 -11.49 15.79
C LYS A 41 3.71 -11.92 17.19
N ARG A 42 4.46 -13.01 17.27
CA ARG A 42 4.96 -13.59 18.52
C ARG A 42 6.49 -13.63 18.49
N PHE A 43 7.11 -12.90 19.41
CA PHE A 43 8.56 -12.75 19.54
C PHE A 43 9.06 -13.46 20.78
N PRO A 44 9.94 -14.46 20.67
CA PRO A 44 10.47 -15.15 21.86
C PRO A 44 11.41 -14.26 22.69
N LYS A 45 11.33 -14.37 24.01
CA LYS A 45 12.15 -13.59 24.94
C LYS A 45 13.56 -14.17 25.17
N ASN A 46 13.81 -15.37 24.67
CA ASN A 46 15.04 -16.13 24.95
C ASN A 46 16.26 -15.73 24.10
N THR A 47 16.11 -14.75 23.21
CA THR A 47 17.20 -14.23 22.38
C THR A 47 17.44 -12.76 22.69
N SER A 48 18.71 -12.32 22.68
CA SER A 48 19.09 -10.97 23.12
C SER A 48 18.57 -9.85 22.21
N ALA A 49 18.29 -10.12 20.93
CA ALA A 49 17.89 -9.11 19.96
C ALA A 49 16.36 -8.99 19.78
N GLN A 50 15.62 -10.09 19.87
CA GLN A 50 14.19 -10.13 19.55
C GLN A 50 13.28 -9.27 20.44
N PRO A 51 13.54 -9.11 21.77
CA PRO A 51 12.78 -8.17 22.59
C PRO A 51 12.85 -6.72 22.11
N LEU A 52 14.02 -6.30 21.60
CA LEU A 52 14.23 -4.94 21.11
C LEU A 52 13.43 -4.69 19.83
N PHE A 53 13.35 -5.68 18.93
CA PHE A 53 12.55 -5.58 17.71
C PHE A 53 11.05 -5.48 18.02
N ALA A 54 10.53 -6.33 18.91
CA ALA A 54 9.12 -6.30 19.31
C ALA A 54 8.71 -4.94 19.87
N ILE A 55 9.53 -4.39 20.80
CA ILE A 55 9.26 -3.10 21.42
C ILE A 55 9.39 -1.96 20.41
N SER A 56 10.42 -1.99 19.55
CA SER A 56 10.63 -0.98 18.51
C SER A 56 9.48 -0.95 17.52
N GLU A 57 9.06 -2.11 17.00
CA GLU A 57 7.93 -2.23 16.08
C GLU A 57 6.63 -1.70 16.70
N ALA A 58 6.33 -2.09 17.94
CA ALA A 58 5.16 -1.59 18.64
C ALA A 58 5.20 -0.06 18.83
N GLN A 59 6.37 0.52 19.15
CA GLN A 59 6.53 1.98 19.29
C GLN A 59 6.32 2.70 17.97
N ILE A 60 6.84 2.15 16.86
CA ILE A 60 6.67 2.71 15.52
C ILE A 60 5.20 2.64 15.12
N LEU A 61 4.56 1.46 15.17
CA LEU A 61 3.17 1.28 14.78
C LEU A 61 2.20 2.13 15.63
N LYS A 62 2.52 2.34 16.91
CA LYS A 62 1.76 3.26 17.77
C LYS A 62 1.86 4.72 17.35
N SER A 63 2.97 5.12 16.73
CA SER A 63 3.24 6.51 16.33
C SER A 63 2.72 6.87 14.94
N VAL A 64 2.25 5.90 14.15
CA VAL A 64 1.82 6.08 12.77
C VAL A 64 0.33 5.86 12.61
N GLN A 65 -0.27 6.62 11.70
CA GLN A 65 -1.66 6.45 11.30
C GLN A 65 -1.79 6.76 9.81
N HIS A 66 -1.83 5.72 8.98
CA HIS A 66 -1.88 5.83 7.53
C HIS A 66 -2.69 4.66 6.94
N PRO A 67 -3.53 4.88 5.90
CA PRO A 67 -4.34 3.80 5.30
C PRO A 67 -3.51 2.63 4.76
N GLY A 68 -2.28 2.88 4.32
CA GLY A 68 -1.34 1.89 3.82
C GLY A 68 -0.50 1.19 4.90
N ILE A 69 -0.76 1.42 6.19
CA ILE A 69 -0.01 0.84 7.32
C ILE A 69 -1.01 0.16 8.26
N PRO A 70 -0.71 -1.06 8.78
CA PRO A 70 -1.59 -1.74 9.72
C PRO A 70 -1.80 -0.95 11.01
N THR A 71 -3.03 -0.99 11.52
CA THR A 71 -3.33 -0.46 12.84
C THR A 71 -2.92 -1.47 13.91
N ILE A 72 -2.16 -1.02 14.91
CA ILE A 72 -1.88 -1.81 16.12
C ILE A 72 -3.11 -1.79 17.04
N TYR A 73 -3.47 -2.96 17.57
CA TYR A 73 -4.61 -3.13 18.50
C TYR A 73 -4.16 -3.45 19.91
N ASP A 74 -3.05 -4.20 20.05
CA ASP A 74 -2.61 -4.66 21.36
C ASP A 74 -1.10 -4.96 21.35
N PHE A 75 -0.45 -4.79 22.51
CA PHE A 75 0.92 -5.21 22.73
C PHE A 75 1.04 -5.77 24.13
N GLU A 76 1.29 -7.06 24.23
CA GLU A 76 1.25 -7.83 25.47
C GLU A 76 2.48 -8.72 25.61
N GLU A 77 2.66 -9.27 26.81
CA GLU A 77 3.72 -10.23 27.07
C GLU A 77 3.30 -11.29 28.06
N ASP A 78 3.92 -12.47 27.96
CA ASP A 78 3.92 -13.50 28.98
C ASP A 78 5.37 -13.84 29.41
N GLU A 79 5.57 -14.94 30.11
CA GLU A 79 6.91 -15.36 30.57
C GLU A 79 7.87 -15.65 29.41
N SER A 80 7.38 -16.08 28.27
CA SER A 80 8.16 -16.61 27.14
C SER A 80 8.18 -15.72 25.91
N PHE A 81 7.14 -14.89 25.70
CA PHE A 81 6.95 -14.14 24.44
C PHE A 81 6.47 -12.72 24.68
N TYR A 82 6.78 -11.84 23.69
CA TYR A 82 6.01 -10.63 23.39
C TYR A 82 5.02 -10.92 22.26
N TYR A 83 3.87 -10.29 22.32
CA TYR A 83 2.79 -10.40 21.36
C TYR A 83 2.39 -9.02 20.84
N LEU A 84 2.50 -8.81 19.55
CA LEU A 84 2.03 -7.63 18.85
C LEU A 84 0.78 -8.03 18.06
N VAL A 85 -0.35 -7.41 18.36
CA VAL A 85 -1.62 -7.65 17.66
C VAL A 85 -1.95 -6.47 16.78
N GLU A 86 -2.07 -6.73 15.50
CA GLU A 86 -2.28 -5.72 14.47
C GLU A 86 -3.43 -6.09 13.52
N GLU A 87 -3.78 -5.19 12.64
CA GLU A 87 -4.76 -5.39 11.59
C GLU A 87 -4.38 -6.60 10.74
N TYR A 88 -5.30 -7.57 10.62
CA TYR A 88 -5.16 -8.63 9.62
C TYR A 88 -5.55 -8.09 8.25
N ILE A 89 -4.59 -8.06 7.33
CA ILE A 89 -4.79 -7.59 5.97
C ILE A 89 -5.05 -8.80 5.09
N GLN A 90 -6.23 -8.84 4.49
CA GLN A 90 -6.62 -9.89 3.56
C GLN A 90 -6.23 -9.49 2.14
N GLY A 91 -5.29 -10.20 1.54
CA GLY A 91 -4.78 -9.96 0.19
C GLY A 91 -3.59 -10.85 -0.08
N ASP A 92 -3.11 -10.82 -1.32
CA ASP A 92 -1.88 -11.48 -1.75
C ASP A 92 -0.70 -10.53 -1.52
N SER A 93 0.48 -11.06 -1.25
CA SER A 93 1.71 -10.28 -1.35
C SER A 93 1.88 -9.74 -2.78
N LEU A 94 2.65 -8.67 -2.96
CA LEU A 94 2.93 -8.14 -4.30
C LEU A 94 3.58 -9.21 -5.19
N GLU A 95 4.41 -10.07 -4.61
CA GLU A 95 5.00 -11.20 -5.32
C GLU A 95 3.92 -12.16 -5.84
N GLU A 96 3.07 -12.68 -4.94
CA GLU A 96 1.97 -13.59 -5.29
C GLU A 96 1.00 -12.95 -6.29
N PHE A 97 0.65 -11.69 -6.07
CA PHE A 97 -0.21 -10.92 -6.96
C PHE A 97 0.35 -10.85 -8.38
N LEU A 98 1.63 -10.49 -8.53
CA LEU A 98 2.28 -10.39 -9.84
C LEU A 98 2.39 -11.75 -10.53
N LEU A 99 2.71 -12.81 -9.78
CA LEU A 99 2.74 -14.18 -10.31
C LEU A 99 1.36 -14.63 -10.81
N HIS A 100 0.29 -14.31 -10.11
CA HIS A 100 -1.08 -14.64 -10.52
C HIS A 100 -1.54 -13.83 -11.72
N GLN A 101 -1.24 -12.53 -11.77
CA GLN A 101 -1.69 -11.63 -12.84
C GLN A 101 -0.90 -11.79 -14.15
N GLN A 102 0.37 -12.20 -14.08
CA GLN A 102 1.31 -12.34 -15.21
C GLN A 102 1.58 -11.05 -15.99
N SER A 103 0.74 -10.04 -15.90
CA SER A 103 0.93 -8.71 -16.48
C SER A 103 0.13 -7.67 -15.71
N ILE A 104 0.65 -6.44 -15.67
CA ILE A 104 -0.03 -5.28 -15.09
C ILE A 104 -0.09 -4.15 -16.12
N SER A 105 -1.16 -3.36 -16.09
CA SER A 105 -1.28 -2.18 -16.93
C SER A 105 -0.37 -1.05 -16.43
N GLN A 106 -0.01 -0.14 -17.34
CA GLN A 106 0.72 1.08 -17.02
C GLN A 106 0.03 1.91 -15.91
N ASN A 107 -1.30 2.00 -15.94
CA ASN A 107 -2.07 2.72 -14.93
C ASN A 107 -2.02 2.02 -13.56
N GLN A 108 -2.08 0.70 -13.54
CA GLN A 108 -1.97 -0.09 -12.30
C GLN A 108 -0.57 0.05 -11.69
N PHE A 109 0.48 -0.01 -12.51
CA PHE A 109 1.84 0.26 -12.08
C PHE A 109 1.96 1.64 -11.45
N LEU A 110 1.51 2.72 -12.15
CA LEU A 110 1.54 4.07 -11.59
C LEU A 110 0.77 4.19 -10.28
N TYR A 111 -0.38 3.53 -10.20
CA TYR A 111 -1.20 3.57 -9.01
C TYR A 111 -0.52 2.89 -7.82
N PHE A 112 0.19 1.78 -8.05
CA PHE A 112 1.01 1.14 -7.03
C PHE A 112 2.20 2.02 -6.62
N CYS A 113 2.87 2.63 -7.59
CA CYS A 113 3.95 3.58 -7.31
C CYS A 113 3.47 4.79 -6.49
N GLU A 114 2.29 5.34 -6.80
CA GLU A 114 1.70 6.45 -6.07
C GLU A 114 1.47 6.10 -4.60
N GLN A 115 0.80 4.97 -4.34
CA GLN A 115 0.51 4.53 -2.98
C GLN A 115 1.78 4.23 -2.19
N LEU A 116 2.75 3.54 -2.81
CA LEU A 116 4.01 3.24 -2.16
C LEU A 116 4.76 4.53 -1.81
N CYS A 117 4.86 5.46 -2.75
CA CYS A 117 5.49 6.76 -2.50
C CYS A 117 4.74 7.60 -1.46
N ASP A 118 3.41 7.50 -1.38
CA ASP A 118 2.60 8.18 -0.37
C ASP A 118 2.88 7.65 1.05
N ILE A 119 2.92 6.33 1.22
CA ILE A 119 3.29 5.68 2.49
C ILE A 119 4.68 6.16 2.96
N PHE A 120 5.68 6.09 2.08
CA PHE A 120 7.04 6.50 2.44
C PHE A 120 7.18 8.00 2.68
N ALA A 121 6.47 8.82 1.92
CA ALA A 121 6.40 10.25 2.16
C ALA A 121 5.83 10.58 3.54
N TYR A 122 4.78 9.89 3.94
CA TYR A 122 4.22 10.01 5.27
C TYR A 122 5.26 9.63 6.33
N LEU A 123 5.91 8.47 6.22
CA LEU A 123 6.95 8.02 7.16
C LEU A 123 8.12 9.02 7.26
N HIS A 124 8.56 9.56 6.12
CA HIS A 124 9.69 10.48 6.04
C HIS A 124 9.36 11.90 6.54
N THR A 125 8.09 12.26 6.67
CA THR A 125 7.66 13.58 7.17
C THR A 125 7.24 13.61 8.62
N LEU A 126 7.23 12.47 9.29
CA LEU A 126 6.82 12.37 10.69
C LEU A 126 7.69 13.22 11.62
N ARG A 127 7.07 13.74 12.67
CA ARG A 127 7.71 14.52 13.72
C ARG A 127 7.51 13.83 15.06
N PRO A 128 8.46 13.86 16.00
CA PRO A 128 9.71 14.63 15.97
C PRO A 128 10.84 14.00 15.12
N SER A 129 10.72 12.74 14.70
CA SER A 129 11.73 12.05 13.89
C SER A 129 11.09 11.28 12.75
N PRO A 130 11.59 11.41 11.52
CA PRO A 130 11.23 10.53 10.42
C PRO A 130 11.47 9.06 10.76
N ILE A 131 10.73 8.17 10.08
CA ILE A 131 10.92 6.73 10.18
C ILE A 131 11.57 6.24 8.89
N LEU A 132 12.63 5.43 9.03
CA LEU A 132 13.28 4.64 8.00
C LEU A 132 12.71 3.23 8.06
N TYR A 133 12.24 2.71 6.94
CA TYR A 133 11.59 1.40 6.88
C TYR A 133 12.61 0.25 6.76
N GLN A 134 13.57 0.37 5.86
CA GLN A 134 14.79 -0.44 5.71
C GLN A 134 14.62 -1.88 5.20
N ASP A 135 13.43 -2.49 5.23
CA ASP A 135 13.20 -3.88 4.76
C ASP A 135 12.05 -3.96 3.75
N LEU A 136 12.07 -3.07 2.75
CA LEU A 136 11.06 -3.11 1.70
C LEU A 136 11.35 -4.24 0.70
N LYS A 137 10.41 -5.17 0.58
CA LYS A 137 10.44 -6.29 -0.36
C LYS A 137 9.02 -6.66 -0.80
N PRO A 138 8.85 -7.39 -1.91
CA PRO A 138 7.52 -7.71 -2.44
C PRO A 138 6.62 -8.45 -1.45
N GLU A 139 7.18 -9.29 -0.59
CA GLU A 139 6.47 -10.05 0.45
C GLU A 139 5.90 -9.16 1.56
N HIS A 140 6.47 -7.96 1.76
CA HIS A 140 6.02 -7.00 2.77
C HIS A 140 4.99 -6.00 2.24
N ILE A 141 4.60 -6.11 0.97
CA ILE A 141 3.57 -5.29 0.35
C ILE A 141 2.36 -6.17 0.07
N ILE A 142 1.25 -5.93 0.76
CA ILE A 142 0.01 -6.68 0.54
C ILE A 142 -0.90 -5.90 -0.41
N VAL A 143 -1.36 -6.57 -1.45
CA VAL A 143 -2.32 -6.03 -2.42
C VAL A 143 -3.72 -6.40 -1.96
N CYS A 144 -4.45 -5.43 -1.43
CA CYS A 144 -5.80 -5.57 -0.92
C CYS A 144 -6.79 -4.90 -1.88
N GLY A 145 -7.27 -5.65 -2.88
CA GLY A 145 -8.01 -5.09 -4.01
C GLY A 145 -7.13 -4.19 -4.85
N THR A 146 -7.33 -2.88 -4.79
CA THR A 146 -6.46 -1.90 -5.48
C THR A 146 -5.54 -1.16 -4.50
N GLN A 147 -5.67 -1.40 -3.20
CA GLN A 147 -4.85 -0.75 -2.18
C GLN A 147 -3.60 -1.57 -1.86
N LEU A 148 -2.51 -0.86 -1.62
CA LEU A 148 -1.30 -1.44 -1.04
C LEU A 148 -1.29 -1.19 0.46
N LYS A 149 -0.89 -2.21 1.21
CA LYS A 149 -0.55 -2.08 2.61
C LYS A 149 0.85 -2.61 2.86
N LEU A 150 1.64 -1.82 3.55
CA LEU A 150 3.01 -2.16 3.91
C LEU A 150 2.99 -2.81 5.28
N ILE A 151 3.45 -4.06 5.39
CA ILE A 151 3.52 -4.83 6.63
C ILE A 151 4.97 -5.00 7.11
N ASP A 152 5.14 -5.43 8.35
CA ASP A 152 6.42 -5.74 8.99
C ASP A 152 7.36 -4.55 9.19
N PHE A 153 7.22 -3.91 10.35
CA PHE A 153 8.06 -2.79 10.79
C PHE A 153 9.17 -3.22 11.77
N SER A 154 9.49 -4.52 11.83
CA SER A 154 10.41 -5.09 12.83
C SER A 154 11.82 -4.48 12.80
N VAL A 155 12.31 -4.11 11.61
CA VAL A 155 13.63 -3.47 11.43
C VAL A 155 13.55 -1.96 11.15
N ALA A 156 12.34 -1.40 11.11
CA ALA A 156 12.16 0.03 10.94
C ALA A 156 12.73 0.80 12.14
N SER A 157 13.18 2.01 11.92
CA SER A 157 13.79 2.84 12.97
C SER A 157 13.50 4.33 12.81
N PHE A 158 13.52 5.05 13.94
CA PHE A 158 13.51 6.50 13.89
C PHE A 158 14.86 7.03 13.40
N ALA A 159 14.88 7.95 12.43
CA ALA A 159 16.10 8.46 11.82
C ALA A 159 17.08 9.10 12.82
N ALA A 160 16.58 9.67 13.91
CA ALA A 160 17.40 10.24 14.99
C ALA A 160 18.22 9.19 15.76
N ILE A 161 17.86 7.90 15.66
CA ILE A 161 18.49 6.78 16.38
C ILE A 161 19.31 5.91 15.41
N SER A 162 19.14 6.09 14.10
CA SER A 162 19.88 5.40 13.04
C SER A 162 21.37 5.69 13.13
N GLY A 163 22.15 4.78 13.65
CA GLY A 163 23.61 4.91 13.82
C GLY A 163 24.18 3.96 14.86
N LYS A 164 23.35 3.17 15.50
CA LYS A 164 23.78 2.13 16.43
C LYS A 164 23.59 0.77 15.76
N ASP A 165 24.69 0.08 15.55
CA ASP A 165 24.90 -1.35 15.25
C ASP A 165 23.65 -2.24 15.16
N PHE A 166 22.77 -2.01 14.20
CA PHE A 166 21.86 -3.02 13.75
C PHE A 166 22.59 -3.85 12.71
N ASN A 167 22.93 -5.09 13.07
CA ASN A 167 23.35 -6.08 12.09
C ASN A 167 22.32 -6.07 10.95
N HIS A 168 22.79 -6.04 9.75
CA HIS A 168 21.99 -5.99 8.55
C HIS A 168 21.01 -7.19 8.53
N PHE A 169 19.75 -6.92 8.86
CA PHE A 169 18.61 -7.82 8.64
C PHE A 169 17.86 -7.27 7.43
N GLY A 170 17.84 -7.98 6.32
CA GLY A 170 17.09 -7.58 5.14
C GLY A 170 17.49 -8.36 3.90
N ASN A 171 16.60 -8.40 2.91
CA ASN A 171 16.87 -9.02 1.62
C ASN A 171 17.86 -8.16 0.82
N VAL A 172 19.04 -8.70 0.52
CA VAL A 172 20.13 -8.04 -0.20
C VAL A 172 19.67 -7.48 -1.54
N ASP A 173 18.72 -8.12 -2.22
CA ASP A 173 18.26 -7.72 -3.55
C ASP A 173 17.50 -6.39 -3.57
N PHE A 174 16.87 -6.03 -2.46
CA PHE A 174 16.07 -4.79 -2.32
C PHE A 174 16.71 -3.74 -1.42
N SER A 175 17.76 -4.10 -0.70
CA SER A 175 18.43 -3.22 0.26
C SER A 175 19.44 -2.28 -0.41
N ALA A 176 19.46 -1.05 0.05
CA ALA A 176 20.41 -0.04 -0.44
C ALA A 176 21.87 -0.45 -0.15
N PRO A 177 22.83 -0.16 -1.07
CA PRO A 177 24.24 -0.54 -0.91
C PRO A 177 24.87 -0.03 0.39
N GLU A 178 24.51 1.18 0.83
CA GLU A 178 24.98 1.73 2.11
C GLU A 178 24.50 0.92 3.30
N LEU A 179 23.25 0.40 3.27
CA LEU A 179 22.71 -0.46 4.31
C LEU A 179 23.48 -1.79 4.36
N ILE A 180 23.74 -2.43 3.21
CA ILE A 180 24.50 -3.68 3.10
C ILE A 180 25.94 -3.51 3.59
N SER A 181 26.55 -2.36 3.30
CA SER A 181 27.95 -2.07 3.68
C SER A 181 28.10 -1.49 5.09
N GLY A 182 27.02 -1.41 5.89
CA GLY A 182 27.06 -0.86 7.24
C GLY A 182 27.38 0.63 7.30
N LYS A 183 27.15 1.38 6.22
CA LYS A 183 27.26 2.82 6.18
C LYS A 183 26.01 3.49 6.73
N PRO A 184 26.06 4.78 7.11
CA PRO A 184 24.89 5.50 7.58
C PRO A 184 23.73 5.45 6.56
N VAL A 185 22.56 5.00 7.01
CA VAL A 185 21.33 5.00 6.23
C VAL A 185 20.61 6.34 6.35
N THR A 186 19.96 6.74 5.28
CA THR A 186 19.21 7.98 5.19
C THR A 186 17.83 7.72 4.56
N LEU A 187 16.98 8.75 4.51
CA LEU A 187 15.68 8.64 3.80
C LEU A 187 15.85 8.23 2.33
N ARG A 188 17.01 8.51 1.72
CA ARG A 188 17.31 8.08 0.36
C ARG A 188 17.64 6.59 0.23
N SER A 189 17.88 5.89 1.34
CA SER A 189 18.02 4.43 1.36
C SER A 189 16.68 3.76 1.08
N ASP A 190 15.59 4.27 1.65
CA ASP A 190 14.25 3.79 1.33
C ASP A 190 13.85 4.09 -0.13
N ILE A 191 14.31 5.23 -0.70
CA ILE A 191 14.08 5.54 -2.12
C ILE A 191 14.73 4.50 -3.04
N TYR A 192 15.92 4.00 -2.67
CA TYR A 192 16.54 2.88 -3.38
C TYR A 192 15.64 1.64 -3.35
N SER A 193 15.17 1.26 -2.18
CA SER A 193 14.29 0.08 -2.01
C SER A 193 12.97 0.24 -2.77
N ILE A 194 12.37 1.44 -2.78
CA ILE A 194 11.19 1.75 -3.62
C ILE A 194 11.53 1.56 -5.11
N GLY A 195 12.69 2.07 -5.55
CA GLY A 195 13.18 1.88 -6.92
C GLY A 195 13.35 0.40 -7.28
N LYS A 196 13.84 -0.43 -6.35
CA LYS A 196 13.97 -1.89 -6.53
C LYS A 196 12.61 -2.60 -6.64
N ILE A 197 11.61 -2.18 -5.89
CA ILE A 197 10.24 -2.69 -6.07
C ILE A 197 9.68 -2.30 -7.45
N MET A 198 9.93 -1.07 -7.90
CA MET A 198 9.53 -0.64 -9.23
C MET A 198 10.26 -1.44 -10.33
N GLU A 199 11.55 -1.70 -10.17
CA GLU A 199 12.33 -2.56 -11.06
C GLU A 199 11.78 -4.00 -11.07
N TYR A 200 11.42 -4.54 -9.91
CA TYR A 200 10.80 -5.87 -9.77
C TYR A 200 9.47 -5.99 -10.52
N MET A 201 8.69 -4.92 -10.61
CA MET A 201 7.42 -4.89 -11.35
C MET A 201 7.62 -4.77 -12.88
N MET A 202 8.78 -4.31 -13.37
CA MET A 202 9.01 -4.06 -14.80
C MET A 202 8.75 -5.26 -15.72
N PRO A 203 9.15 -6.51 -15.38
CA PRO A 203 8.89 -7.67 -16.24
C PRO A 203 7.41 -7.92 -16.56
N TYR A 204 6.52 -7.37 -15.75
CA TYR A 204 5.07 -7.51 -15.88
C TYR A 204 4.42 -6.37 -16.70
N LEU A 205 5.22 -5.40 -17.18
CA LEU A 205 4.79 -4.27 -18.00
C LEU A 205 5.10 -4.50 -19.49
N ASP A 206 4.41 -3.77 -20.36
CA ASP A 206 4.75 -3.76 -21.77
C ASP A 206 6.12 -3.12 -22.05
N ALA A 207 6.74 -3.50 -23.17
CA ALA A 207 8.09 -3.07 -23.53
C ALA A 207 8.23 -1.57 -23.79
N ALA A 208 7.15 -0.86 -24.19
CA ALA A 208 7.18 0.58 -24.46
C ALA A 208 7.20 1.35 -23.13
N THR A 209 6.34 0.96 -22.18
CA THR A 209 6.32 1.49 -20.83
C THR A 209 7.68 1.27 -20.17
N ASN A 210 8.22 0.06 -20.21
CA ASN A 210 9.52 -0.26 -19.62
C ASN A 210 10.63 0.66 -20.11
N ARG A 211 10.73 0.87 -21.44
CA ARG A 211 11.75 1.76 -22.00
C ARG A 211 11.64 3.20 -21.51
N SER A 212 10.40 3.68 -21.30
CA SER A 212 10.18 5.07 -20.86
C SER A 212 10.51 5.29 -19.39
N ILE A 213 10.17 4.33 -18.51
CA ILE A 213 10.37 4.46 -17.06
C ILE A 213 11.77 4.03 -16.59
N TYR A 214 12.44 3.15 -17.34
CA TYR A 214 13.74 2.58 -16.97
C TYR A 214 14.77 3.62 -16.50
N PRO A 215 15.01 4.74 -17.22
CA PRO A 215 15.99 5.74 -16.75
C PRO A 215 15.63 6.38 -15.42
N LYS A 216 14.33 6.48 -15.11
CA LYS A 216 13.85 7.06 -13.85
C LYS A 216 14.06 6.08 -12.68
N ILE A 217 13.81 4.81 -12.92
CA ILE A 217 14.08 3.75 -11.94
C ILE A 217 15.58 3.62 -11.70
N GLN A 218 16.42 3.63 -12.75
CA GLN A 218 17.88 3.58 -12.62
C GLN A 218 18.44 4.75 -11.79
N LYS A 219 17.83 5.94 -11.88
CA LYS A 219 18.18 7.06 -10.99
C LYS A 219 17.82 6.75 -9.53
N ALA A 220 16.65 6.15 -9.25
CA ALA A 220 16.25 5.81 -7.89
C ALA A 220 17.17 4.76 -7.25
N ILE A 221 17.65 3.78 -8.04
CA ILE A 221 18.55 2.70 -7.59
C ILE A 221 20.05 3.02 -7.80
N SER A 222 20.41 4.29 -7.92
CA SER A 222 21.82 4.69 -7.98
C SER A 222 22.59 4.20 -6.75
N ALA A 223 23.81 3.69 -6.95
CA ALA A 223 24.67 3.28 -5.85
C ALA A 223 25.01 4.44 -4.91
N ASP A 224 25.17 5.64 -5.48
CA ASP A 224 25.40 6.88 -4.73
C ASP A 224 24.05 7.48 -4.28
N PRO A 225 23.78 7.57 -2.96
CA PRO A 225 22.54 8.16 -2.45
C PRO A 225 22.29 9.59 -2.92
N ASP A 226 23.33 10.38 -3.17
CA ASP A 226 23.20 11.78 -3.57
C ASP A 226 22.71 11.95 -5.02
N LEU A 227 22.85 10.93 -5.84
CA LEU A 227 22.32 10.90 -7.21
C LEU A 227 20.86 10.46 -7.28
N ARG A 228 20.30 9.91 -6.21
CA ARG A 228 18.88 9.49 -6.13
C ARG A 228 17.96 10.70 -6.06
N TYR A 229 16.67 10.42 -6.07
CA TYR A 229 15.64 11.44 -5.80
C TYR A 229 15.73 11.92 -4.34
N GLU A 230 15.32 13.15 -4.09
CA GLU A 230 15.32 13.74 -2.75
C GLU A 230 14.15 13.30 -1.89
N SER A 231 13.07 12.84 -2.53
CA SER A 231 11.85 12.38 -1.85
C SER A 231 11.10 11.33 -2.68
N PRO A 232 10.26 10.50 -2.04
CA PRO A 232 9.36 9.57 -2.75
C PRO A 232 8.45 10.29 -3.75
N GLN A 233 7.95 11.50 -3.41
CA GLN A 233 7.12 12.29 -4.31
C GLN A 233 7.87 12.75 -5.57
N ALA A 234 9.16 13.11 -5.44
CA ALA A 234 9.98 13.47 -6.58
C ALA A 234 10.18 12.29 -7.53
N LEU A 235 10.36 11.08 -7.00
CA LEU A 235 10.41 9.84 -7.80
C LEU A 235 9.08 9.59 -8.52
N TYR A 236 7.96 9.63 -7.80
CA TYR A 236 6.63 9.43 -8.39
C TYR A 236 6.31 10.45 -9.49
N SER A 237 6.58 11.74 -9.24
CA SER A 237 6.35 12.80 -10.21
C SER A 237 7.15 12.59 -11.50
N ALA A 238 8.41 12.14 -11.39
CA ALA A 238 9.25 11.86 -12.53
C ALA A 238 8.76 10.66 -13.37
N LEU A 239 8.16 9.64 -12.73
CA LEU A 239 7.53 8.50 -13.42
C LEU A 239 6.24 8.93 -14.11
N LYS A 240 5.38 9.66 -13.41
CA LYS A 240 4.10 10.16 -13.92
C LYS A 240 4.30 11.03 -15.15
N GLU A 241 5.23 11.98 -15.11
CA GLU A 241 5.55 12.86 -16.26
C GLU A 241 5.89 12.06 -17.51
N VAL A 242 6.73 11.04 -17.39
CA VAL A 242 7.14 10.22 -18.54
C VAL A 242 5.97 9.41 -19.09
N ILE A 243 5.19 8.83 -18.22
CA ILE A 243 4.05 8.00 -18.59
C ILE A 243 2.96 8.85 -19.26
N GLU A 244 2.62 10.00 -18.69
CA GLU A 244 1.64 10.91 -19.28
C GLU A 244 2.09 11.47 -20.64
N THR A 245 3.40 11.69 -20.82
CA THR A 245 3.96 12.18 -22.09
C THR A 245 3.93 11.08 -23.16
N THR A 246 4.21 9.83 -22.77
CA THR A 246 4.18 8.69 -23.68
C THR A 246 2.74 8.25 -23.98
N GLY A 247 1.83 8.40 -23.01
CA GLY A 247 0.42 8.00 -23.11
C GLY A 247 -0.49 8.98 -23.87
N ARG A 248 0.01 10.15 -24.29
CA ARG A 248 -0.79 11.12 -25.08
C ARG A 248 -1.24 10.60 -26.45
N THR A 249 -0.81 9.41 -26.85
CA THR A 249 -1.28 8.71 -28.04
C THR A 249 -2.49 7.80 -27.81
N HIS A 250 -2.95 7.62 -26.55
CA HIS A 250 -4.13 6.81 -26.31
C HIS A 250 -5.41 7.61 -26.57
N LEU A 251 -6.15 7.18 -27.57
CA LEU A 251 -7.50 7.65 -27.90
C LEU A 251 -8.37 7.52 -26.63
N ARG A 252 -8.87 8.66 -26.15
CA ARG A 252 -9.92 8.65 -25.13
C ARG A 252 -11.15 7.97 -25.73
N GLN A 253 -11.53 6.83 -25.18
CA GLN A 253 -12.77 6.16 -25.57
C GLN A 253 -13.90 6.64 -24.66
N THR A 254 -15.02 6.99 -25.28
CA THR A 254 -16.25 7.32 -24.56
C THR A 254 -17.24 6.17 -24.73
N ILE A 255 -17.68 5.61 -23.61
CA ILE A 255 -18.73 4.59 -23.58
C ILE A 255 -20.01 5.27 -23.10
N ALA A 256 -21.03 5.34 -23.97
CA ALA A 256 -22.33 5.85 -23.57
C ALA A 256 -23.19 4.72 -22.98
N VAL A 257 -23.67 4.90 -21.76
CA VAL A 257 -24.67 4.03 -21.13
C VAL A 257 -26.00 4.76 -21.15
N VAL A 258 -26.91 4.30 -21.99
CA VAL A 258 -28.21 4.96 -22.22
C VAL A 258 -29.34 4.08 -21.69
N GLY A 259 -30.18 4.66 -20.87
CA GLY A 259 -31.41 4.01 -20.40
C GLY A 259 -32.56 4.27 -21.36
N ASN A 260 -33.41 3.28 -21.60
CA ASN A 260 -34.59 3.40 -22.43
C ASN A 260 -35.79 4.04 -21.70
N HIS A 261 -35.74 4.13 -20.41
CA HIS A 261 -36.72 4.81 -19.56
C HIS A 261 -36.12 5.19 -18.21
N SER A 262 -36.78 6.09 -17.48
CA SER A 262 -36.37 6.47 -16.12
C SER A 262 -36.43 5.27 -15.18
N GLY A 263 -35.40 5.11 -14.35
CA GLY A 263 -35.34 4.02 -13.36
C GLY A 263 -34.87 2.66 -13.90
N CYS A 264 -34.41 2.57 -15.17
CA CYS A 264 -33.91 1.31 -15.76
C CYS A 264 -32.54 0.86 -15.24
N GLY A 265 -31.92 1.62 -14.33
CA GLY A 265 -30.64 1.27 -13.71
C GLY A 265 -29.40 1.69 -14.49
N ALA A 266 -29.51 2.49 -15.55
CA ALA A 266 -28.37 2.93 -16.38
C ALA A 266 -27.26 3.57 -15.55
N THR A 267 -27.58 4.43 -14.58
CA THR A 267 -26.60 5.08 -13.69
C THR A 267 -25.85 4.04 -12.84
N HIS A 268 -26.53 3.04 -12.32
CA HIS A 268 -25.89 1.97 -11.53
C HIS A 268 -24.95 1.12 -12.40
N ILE A 269 -25.37 0.79 -13.62
CA ILE A 269 -24.53 0.05 -14.58
C ILE A 269 -23.29 0.87 -14.95
N ALA A 270 -23.46 2.16 -15.21
CA ALA A 270 -22.34 3.04 -15.55
C ALA A 270 -21.33 3.17 -14.40
N ILE A 271 -21.79 3.34 -13.15
CA ILE A 271 -20.94 3.39 -11.95
C ILE A 271 -20.23 2.04 -11.76
N ALA A 272 -20.93 0.91 -11.90
CA ALA A 272 -20.34 -0.40 -11.79
C ALA A 272 -19.26 -0.63 -12.87
N LEU A 273 -19.52 -0.21 -14.11
CA LEU A 273 -18.56 -0.30 -15.22
C LEU A 273 -17.30 0.53 -14.93
N VAL A 274 -17.44 1.79 -14.50
CA VAL A 274 -16.31 2.66 -14.15
C VAL A 274 -15.52 2.06 -12.97
N THR A 275 -16.20 1.54 -11.95
CA THR A 275 -15.55 0.89 -10.81
C THR A 275 -14.76 -0.35 -11.26
N THR A 276 -15.35 -1.18 -12.13
CA THR A 276 -14.69 -2.37 -12.67
C THR A 276 -13.48 -2.00 -13.55
N LEU A 277 -13.61 -1.00 -14.42
CA LEU A 277 -12.50 -0.54 -15.25
C LEU A 277 -11.33 -0.02 -14.41
N ASN A 278 -11.62 0.80 -13.41
CA ASN A 278 -10.58 1.28 -12.49
C ASN A 278 -9.96 0.13 -11.68
N TYR A 279 -10.74 -0.85 -11.26
CA TYR A 279 -10.23 -2.06 -10.60
C TYR A 279 -9.27 -2.85 -11.51
N LEU A 280 -9.53 -2.89 -12.82
CA LEU A 280 -8.67 -3.52 -13.83
C LEU A 280 -7.48 -2.61 -14.25
N GLY A 281 -7.26 -1.48 -13.58
CA GLY A 281 -6.19 -0.55 -13.90
C GLY A 281 -6.45 0.33 -15.12
N ILE A 282 -7.67 0.32 -15.65
CA ILE A 282 -8.09 1.20 -16.75
C ILE A 282 -8.70 2.45 -16.16
N SER A 283 -8.02 3.59 -16.30
CA SER A 283 -8.52 4.87 -15.78
C SER A 283 -9.84 5.26 -16.45
N ALA A 284 -10.91 5.25 -15.68
CA ALA A 284 -12.25 5.57 -16.17
C ALA A 284 -12.96 6.54 -15.21
N VAL A 285 -13.77 7.42 -15.79
CA VAL A 285 -14.56 8.42 -15.09
C VAL A 285 -15.99 8.31 -15.55
N TYR A 286 -16.94 8.34 -14.62
CA TYR A 286 -18.37 8.52 -14.96
C TYR A 286 -18.71 10.00 -15.06
N GLN A 287 -19.32 10.39 -16.15
CA GLN A 287 -19.87 11.72 -16.34
C GLN A 287 -21.36 11.64 -16.64
N GLU A 288 -22.17 12.27 -15.81
CA GLU A 288 -23.62 12.36 -16.06
C GLU A 288 -23.91 13.44 -17.11
N LYS A 289 -24.67 13.08 -18.13
CA LYS A 289 -25.12 13.96 -19.23
C LYS A 289 -26.63 13.90 -19.38
N ASN A 290 -27.36 13.96 -18.23
CA ASN A 290 -28.83 14.00 -18.25
C ASN A 290 -29.33 15.03 -17.23
N TRP A 291 -30.63 15.37 -17.36
CA TRP A 291 -31.31 16.36 -16.51
C TRP A 291 -31.80 15.80 -15.17
N SER A 292 -31.67 14.48 -14.93
CA SER A 292 -32.33 13.82 -13.79
C SER A 292 -31.60 13.98 -12.47
N ASN A 293 -30.32 14.41 -12.47
CA ASN A 293 -29.44 14.47 -11.29
C ASN A 293 -29.39 13.15 -10.50
N ASP A 294 -29.47 12.02 -11.21
CA ASP A 294 -29.55 10.69 -10.58
C ASP A 294 -28.26 10.32 -9.88
N LEU A 295 -27.12 10.81 -10.38
CA LEU A 295 -25.81 10.63 -9.73
C LEU A 295 -25.83 11.20 -8.30
N ARG A 296 -26.33 12.43 -8.13
CA ARG A 296 -26.37 13.11 -6.82
C ARG A 296 -27.24 12.36 -5.83
N LYS A 297 -28.39 11.82 -6.29
CA LYS A 297 -29.30 10.99 -5.50
C LYS A 297 -28.67 9.65 -5.13
N THR A 298 -27.95 9.03 -6.06
CA THR A 298 -27.26 7.76 -5.87
C THR A 298 -26.08 7.91 -4.91
N VAL A 299 -25.27 8.95 -5.08
CA VAL A 299 -24.13 9.26 -4.23
C VAL A 299 -24.55 9.53 -2.79
N ALA A 300 -25.68 10.19 -2.57
CA ALA A 300 -26.23 10.45 -1.23
C ALA A 300 -26.61 9.16 -0.47
N GLN A 301 -26.81 8.06 -1.17
CA GLN A 301 -27.16 6.75 -0.59
C GLN A 301 -25.93 5.83 -0.40
N LEU A 302 -24.79 6.16 -1.00
CA LEU A 302 -23.57 5.36 -0.91
C LEU A 302 -22.79 5.68 0.37
N LYS A 303 -22.31 4.64 1.05
CA LYS A 303 -21.33 4.78 2.14
C LYS A 303 -19.93 4.95 1.55
N HIS A 304 -19.05 5.69 2.23
CA HIS A 304 -17.66 5.91 1.82
C HIS A 304 -17.50 6.75 0.53
N VAL A 305 -18.33 7.75 0.36
CA VAL A 305 -18.17 8.76 -0.69
C VAL A 305 -17.62 10.04 -0.08
N TRP A 306 -16.67 10.65 -0.76
CA TRP A 306 -16.13 11.97 -0.42
C TRP A 306 -16.03 12.83 -1.68
N GLU A 307 -16.10 14.16 -1.50
CA GLU A 307 -16.09 15.14 -2.58
C GLU A 307 -14.78 15.94 -2.55
N LYS A 308 -14.18 16.14 -3.74
CA LYS A 308 -13.03 17.03 -3.93
C LYS A 308 -13.10 17.66 -5.32
N ASN A 309 -13.04 18.98 -5.38
CA ASN A 309 -13.02 19.75 -6.64
C ASN A 309 -14.17 19.42 -7.62
N GLY A 310 -15.39 19.26 -7.11
CA GLY A 310 -16.58 18.94 -7.93
C GLY A 310 -16.65 17.51 -8.41
N CYS A 311 -15.78 16.64 -7.92
CA CYS A 311 -15.79 15.21 -8.22
C CYS A 311 -16.17 14.45 -6.97
N PHE A 312 -17.00 13.42 -7.09
CA PHE A 312 -17.29 12.46 -6.06
C PHE A 312 -16.40 11.22 -6.23
N PHE A 313 -15.82 10.74 -5.15
CA PHE A 313 -14.99 9.54 -5.11
C PHE A 313 -15.68 8.49 -4.26
N TYR A 314 -15.86 7.29 -4.80
CA TYR A 314 -16.45 6.16 -4.12
C TYR A 314 -15.38 5.10 -3.85
N ARG A 315 -15.19 4.73 -2.57
CA ARG A 315 -14.19 3.75 -2.13
C ARG A 315 -12.78 4.03 -2.66
N ASN A 316 -12.39 5.30 -2.75
CA ASN A 316 -11.10 5.78 -3.24
C ASN A 316 -10.74 5.45 -4.71
N PHE A 317 -11.63 4.84 -5.50
CA PHE A 317 -11.29 4.37 -6.85
C PHE A 317 -12.14 4.96 -7.96
N THR A 318 -13.37 5.34 -7.66
CA THR A 318 -14.32 5.72 -8.71
C THR A 318 -14.51 7.21 -8.68
N CYS A 319 -14.04 7.91 -9.71
CA CYS A 319 -14.31 9.33 -9.89
C CYS A 319 -15.65 9.48 -10.60
N LEU A 320 -16.57 10.23 -10.00
CA LEU A 320 -17.89 10.55 -10.51
C LEU A 320 -17.96 12.06 -10.73
N LEU A 321 -17.97 12.51 -11.99
CA LEU A 321 -18.06 13.92 -12.35
C LEU A 321 -19.51 14.35 -12.47
N TYR A 322 -19.85 15.41 -11.76
CA TYR A 322 -21.09 16.13 -11.93
C TYR A 322 -20.78 17.42 -12.70
N THR A 323 -21.41 17.62 -13.86
CA THR A 323 -21.33 18.88 -14.57
C THR A 323 -22.62 19.66 -14.35
N SER A 324 -22.51 20.81 -13.71
CA SER A 324 -23.60 21.78 -13.55
C SER A 324 -23.97 22.47 -14.88
N ASP A 325 -23.19 22.28 -15.93
CA ASP A 325 -23.22 23.07 -17.16
C ASP A 325 -24.16 22.53 -18.24
N ALA A 326 -25.11 21.65 -17.89
CA ALA A 326 -26.16 21.23 -18.82
C ALA A 326 -27.33 22.23 -18.91
N ALA A 327 -27.18 23.43 -18.31
CA ALA A 327 -28.24 24.43 -18.23
C ALA A 327 -28.07 25.63 -19.20
N ASP A 328 -26.92 25.73 -19.90
CA ASP A 328 -26.55 26.89 -20.70
C ASP A 328 -26.17 26.59 -22.18
N GLU A 329 -26.78 25.56 -22.82
CA GLU A 329 -26.77 25.44 -24.26
C GLU A 329 -28.16 25.03 -24.81
#